data_f8ddd59bac836906b6c00dce55b5e12d
#
_entry.id   f8ddd59bac836906b6c00dce55b5e12d
#
_cell.length_a   1.000
_cell.length_b   1.000
_cell.length_c   1.000
_cell.angle_alpha   90.00
_cell.angle_beta   90.00
_cell.angle_gamma   90.00
#
_symmetry.space_group_name_H-M   'P 1'
#
loop_
_entity.id
_entity.type
_entity.pdbx_description
1 polymer ?
#
loop_
_entity_poly.entity_id
_entity_poly.type
_entity_poly.pdbx_seq_one_letter_code
_entity_poly.pdbx_strand_id
1 'polypeptide(L)'
;MPAPEITFRLLAGQQAGEHADELRALHDEVYSGPPDPAGDAPGNATDNAAAFAERFRVQRRQPGYVLAEARSGEYLIGYASGMPLRPSTSWWRNLTTRLPEEVTAEHPGRTFALVDLVVRPAWRRQHVAETLHDLILADRPEERATLTVPPAAAAAQNAFQKWGWRKVARTRDPGPGAPVSDVLVTALPAGGAP
;
A
#
# COMPACT_ATOMS: atom_id res chain seq x y z
N MET A 1 -17.02 -28.13 9.03
CA MET A 1 -16.12 -27.26 9.80
C MET A 1 -16.45 -25.83 9.43
N PRO A 2 -16.71 -24.92 10.39
CA PRO A 2 -16.86 -23.52 10.06
C PRO A 2 -15.57 -23.03 9.38
N ALA A 3 -15.70 -22.12 8.40
CA ALA A 3 -14.53 -21.47 7.81
C ALA A 3 -13.73 -20.80 8.93
N PRO A 4 -12.40 -20.86 8.93
CA PRO A 4 -11.59 -20.21 9.94
C PRO A 4 -11.88 -18.71 9.92
N GLU A 5 -12.12 -18.15 11.11
CA GLU A 5 -12.38 -16.73 11.31
C GLU A 5 -11.16 -15.90 10.83
N ILE A 6 -11.43 -14.85 10.06
CA ILE A 6 -10.38 -13.92 9.63
C ILE A 6 -10.26 -12.85 10.70
N THR A 7 -9.06 -12.68 11.22
CA THR A 7 -8.71 -11.64 12.19
C THR A 7 -7.87 -10.55 11.54
N PHE A 8 -8.06 -9.31 11.99
CA PHE A 8 -7.34 -8.14 11.50
C PHE A 8 -6.72 -7.40 12.67
N ARG A 9 -5.49 -6.91 12.52
CA ARG A 9 -4.83 -6.09 13.55
C ARG A 9 -3.84 -5.09 12.95
N LEU A 10 -3.59 -4.00 13.69
CA LEU A 10 -2.56 -3.02 13.39
C LEU A 10 -1.30 -3.31 14.20
N LEU A 11 -0.15 -3.19 13.57
CA LEU A 11 1.17 -3.35 14.15
C LEU A 11 2.00 -2.10 13.92
N ALA A 12 2.70 -1.62 14.96
CA ALA A 12 3.73 -0.61 14.80
C ALA A 12 4.99 -1.20 14.13
N GLY A 13 5.86 -0.35 13.59
CA GLY A 13 7.01 -0.79 12.80
C GLY A 13 7.96 -1.77 13.50
N GLN A 14 8.10 -1.70 14.83
CA GLN A 14 8.89 -2.68 15.58
C GLN A 14 8.23 -4.06 15.57
N GLN A 15 6.95 -4.12 15.90
CA GLN A 15 6.16 -5.36 15.89
C GLN A 15 6.07 -5.96 14.49
N ALA A 16 5.86 -5.13 13.46
CA ALA A 16 5.87 -5.56 12.06
C ALA A 16 7.20 -6.25 11.68
N GLY A 17 8.31 -5.85 12.29
CA GLY A 17 9.61 -6.46 12.06
C GLY A 17 9.71 -7.92 12.50
N GLU A 18 8.91 -8.36 13.45
CA GLU A 18 8.85 -9.75 13.92
C GLU A 18 8.22 -10.69 12.89
N HIS A 19 7.41 -10.12 11.95
CA HIS A 19 6.73 -10.84 10.88
C HIS A 19 7.43 -10.71 9.51
N ALA A 20 8.66 -10.18 9.47
CA ALA A 20 9.36 -9.86 8.21
C ALA A 20 9.46 -11.02 7.22
N ASP A 21 9.72 -12.24 7.70
CA ASP A 21 9.85 -13.42 6.83
C ASP A 21 8.51 -13.88 6.26
N GLU A 22 7.43 -13.81 7.04
CA GLU A 22 6.08 -14.14 6.57
C GLU A 22 5.59 -13.11 5.53
N LEU A 23 5.83 -11.81 5.80
CA LEU A 23 5.48 -10.73 4.87
C LEU A 23 6.24 -10.87 3.55
N ARG A 24 7.54 -11.17 3.62
CA ARG A 24 8.36 -11.43 2.43
C ARG A 24 7.85 -12.62 1.64
N ALA A 25 7.53 -13.73 2.31
CA ALA A 25 7.02 -14.92 1.65
C ALA A 25 5.67 -14.68 0.97
N LEU A 26 4.75 -13.94 1.61
CA LEU A 26 3.48 -13.55 1.02
C LEU A 26 3.68 -12.62 -0.18
N HIS A 27 4.54 -11.61 -0.03
CA HIS A 27 4.87 -10.68 -1.11
C HIS A 27 5.44 -11.44 -2.34
N ASP A 28 6.40 -12.33 -2.11
CA ASP A 28 7.00 -13.12 -3.19
C ASP A 28 5.97 -14.03 -3.89
N GLU A 29 5.10 -14.70 -3.14
CA GLU A 29 4.03 -15.52 -3.70
C GLU A 29 3.12 -14.71 -4.63
N VAL A 30 2.78 -13.48 -4.25
CA VAL A 30 1.85 -12.64 -5.03
C VAL A 30 2.51 -12.03 -6.26
N TYR A 31 3.77 -11.60 -6.16
CA TYR A 31 4.45 -10.86 -7.23
C TYR A 31 5.35 -11.72 -8.14
N SER A 32 5.81 -12.89 -7.67
CA SER A 32 6.59 -13.84 -8.47
C SER A 32 5.74 -15.00 -9.00
N GLY A 33 4.49 -15.08 -8.60
CA GLY A 33 3.53 -16.08 -9.07
C GLY A 33 3.09 -15.85 -10.52
N PRO A 34 2.44 -16.84 -11.14
CA PRO A 34 1.85 -16.67 -12.47
C PRO A 34 0.80 -15.55 -12.44
N PRO A 35 0.63 -14.81 -13.57
CA PRO A 35 -0.40 -13.77 -13.65
C PRO A 35 -1.77 -14.33 -13.26
N ASP A 36 -2.53 -13.57 -12.47
CA ASP A 36 -3.90 -13.95 -12.15
C ASP A 36 -4.72 -14.03 -13.45
N PRO A 37 -5.48 -15.11 -13.70
CA PRO A 37 -6.39 -15.22 -14.84
C PRO A 37 -7.41 -14.07 -14.93
N ALA A 38 -7.66 -13.36 -13.82
CA ALA A 38 -8.52 -12.17 -13.79
C ALA A 38 -7.84 -10.89 -14.33
N GLY A 39 -6.60 -10.98 -14.82
CA GLY A 39 -5.90 -9.85 -15.46
C GLY A 39 -5.21 -8.90 -14.49
N ASP A 40 -5.06 -9.26 -13.22
CA ASP A 40 -4.19 -8.53 -12.32
C ASP A 40 -2.74 -8.82 -12.69
N ALA A 41 -2.15 -7.91 -13.44
CA ALA A 41 -0.71 -7.94 -13.64
C ALA A 41 -0.03 -7.89 -12.27
N PRO A 42 0.94 -8.78 -11.97
CA PRO A 42 1.74 -8.64 -10.78
C PRO A 42 2.35 -7.23 -10.78
N GLY A 43 2.21 -6.52 -9.67
CA GLY A 43 2.84 -5.22 -9.51
C GLY A 43 4.32 -5.36 -9.83
N ASN A 44 4.90 -4.33 -10.43
CA ASN A 44 6.30 -4.19 -10.81
C ASN A 44 7.15 -5.46 -10.78
N ALA A 45 7.47 -6.00 -11.94
CA ALA A 45 8.41 -7.13 -12.11
C ALA A 45 9.81 -6.91 -11.47
N THR A 46 10.08 -5.70 -10.98
CA THR A 46 11.29 -5.32 -10.24
C THR A 46 11.15 -5.46 -8.72
N ASP A 47 9.94 -5.62 -8.20
CA ASP A 47 9.69 -5.73 -6.75
C ASP A 47 9.74 -7.21 -6.30
N ASN A 48 10.91 -7.81 -6.42
CA ASN A 48 11.17 -9.17 -5.95
C ASN A 48 11.35 -9.22 -4.42
N ALA A 49 11.40 -10.42 -3.86
CA ALA A 49 11.53 -10.66 -2.42
C ALA A 49 12.72 -9.93 -1.77
N ALA A 50 13.84 -9.76 -2.47
CA ALA A 50 15.02 -9.07 -1.97
C ALA A 50 14.80 -7.55 -1.92
N ALA A 51 14.23 -6.98 -2.98
CA ALA A 51 13.87 -5.55 -3.04
C ALA A 51 12.83 -5.21 -1.97
N PHE A 52 11.82 -6.07 -1.80
CA PHE A 52 10.85 -5.94 -0.71
C PHE A 52 11.53 -5.93 0.66
N ALA A 53 12.39 -6.90 0.96
CA ALA A 53 13.02 -7.01 2.26
C ALA A 53 13.86 -5.77 2.62
N GLU A 54 14.62 -5.23 1.65
CA GLU A 54 15.41 -4.02 1.86
C GLU A 54 14.51 -2.78 2.05
N ARG A 55 13.49 -2.61 1.23
CA ARG A 55 12.51 -1.54 1.35
C ARG A 55 11.78 -1.59 2.69
N PHE A 56 11.26 -2.76 3.07
CA PHE A 56 10.57 -2.98 4.34
C PHE A 56 11.47 -2.66 5.54
N ARG A 57 12.74 -3.11 5.52
CA ARG A 57 13.72 -2.83 6.59
C ARG A 57 13.90 -1.34 6.85
N VAL A 58 13.90 -0.53 5.79
CA VAL A 58 14.04 0.93 5.88
C VAL A 58 12.73 1.59 6.31
N GLN A 59 11.61 1.22 5.66
CA GLN A 59 10.32 1.86 5.87
C GLN A 59 9.76 1.62 7.28
N ARG A 60 9.85 0.40 7.81
CA ARG A 60 9.31 0.07 9.14
C ARG A 60 9.97 0.86 10.29
N ARG A 61 11.11 1.49 10.05
CA ARG A 61 11.80 2.36 11.00
C ARG A 61 11.38 3.84 10.90
N GLN A 62 10.58 4.17 9.89
CA GLN A 62 10.08 5.53 9.75
C GLN A 62 9.06 5.85 10.85
N PRO A 63 9.12 7.04 11.46
CA PRO A 63 8.11 7.46 12.42
C PRO A 63 6.71 7.39 11.81
N GLY A 64 5.77 6.80 12.54
CA GLY A 64 4.39 6.66 12.10
C GLY A 64 4.13 5.52 11.11
N TYR A 65 5.15 4.68 10.81
CA TYR A 65 4.92 3.47 10.04
C TYR A 65 3.96 2.53 10.76
N VAL A 66 2.98 2.04 10.02
CA VAL A 66 2.02 1.02 10.48
C VAL A 66 1.87 -0.08 9.45
N LEU A 67 1.51 -1.25 9.93
CA LEU A 67 1.15 -2.42 9.14
C LEU A 67 -0.17 -2.97 9.66
N ALA A 68 -1.15 -3.13 8.76
CA ALA A 68 -2.35 -3.90 9.00
C ALA A 68 -2.14 -5.30 8.47
N GLU A 69 -2.45 -6.33 9.25
CA GLU A 69 -2.41 -7.71 8.79
C GLU A 69 -3.78 -8.38 8.90
N ALA A 70 -4.03 -9.32 7.99
CA ALA A 70 -5.18 -10.22 8.00
C ALA A 70 -4.69 -11.65 8.15
N ARG A 71 -5.25 -12.40 9.08
CA ARG A 71 -4.90 -13.80 9.35
C ARG A 71 -6.12 -14.69 9.36
N SER A 72 -5.92 -15.93 8.92
CA SER A 72 -6.86 -17.03 9.11
C SER A 72 -6.20 -18.06 10.03
N GLY A 73 -6.54 -18.02 11.33
CA GLY A 73 -5.75 -18.66 12.36
C GLY A 73 -4.33 -18.07 12.40
N GLU A 74 -3.31 -18.92 12.37
CA GLU A 74 -1.90 -18.49 12.33
C GLU A 74 -1.40 -18.09 10.92
N TYR A 75 -2.21 -18.33 9.87
CA TYR A 75 -1.79 -18.12 8.50
C TYR A 75 -2.01 -16.69 8.05
N LEU A 76 -0.94 -15.98 7.66
CA LEU A 76 -1.01 -14.62 7.11
C LEU A 76 -1.60 -14.67 5.70
N ILE A 77 -2.76 -14.04 5.48
CA ILE A 77 -3.50 -14.05 4.21
C ILE A 77 -3.44 -12.74 3.45
N GLY A 78 -3.08 -11.64 4.12
CA GLY A 78 -2.93 -10.33 3.50
C GLY A 78 -2.34 -9.32 4.46
N TYR A 79 -1.84 -8.22 3.91
CA TYR A 79 -1.37 -7.08 4.70
C TYR A 79 -1.51 -5.77 3.91
N ALA A 80 -1.56 -4.67 4.64
CA ALA A 80 -1.37 -3.32 4.11
C ALA A 80 -0.30 -2.61 4.94
N SER A 81 0.52 -1.78 4.31
CA SER A 81 1.53 -1.00 5.01
C SER A 81 1.56 0.46 4.56
N GLY A 82 1.97 1.34 5.45
CA GLY A 82 2.07 2.75 5.11
C GLY A 82 2.77 3.59 6.18
N MET A 83 3.01 4.84 5.83
CA MET A 83 3.69 5.80 6.69
C MET A 83 3.37 7.23 6.30
N PRO A 84 3.44 8.20 7.23
CA PRO A 84 3.36 9.62 6.91
C PRO A 84 4.51 10.07 5.99
N LEU A 85 4.22 10.91 5.01
CA LEU A 85 5.25 11.56 4.22
C LEU A 85 5.91 12.69 5.02
N ARG A 86 7.22 12.82 4.86
CA ARG A 86 7.99 13.92 5.47
C ARG A 86 8.04 15.13 4.52
N PRO A 87 8.28 16.34 5.02
CA PRO A 87 8.51 17.51 4.17
C PRO A 87 9.61 17.30 3.11
N SER A 88 10.64 16.51 3.44
CA SER A 88 11.77 16.18 2.55
C SER A 88 11.52 14.97 1.65
N THR A 89 10.29 14.50 1.53
CA THR A 89 9.97 13.30 0.75
C THR A 89 10.37 13.45 -0.72
N SER A 90 10.77 12.33 -1.33
CA SER A 90 10.96 12.25 -2.79
C SER A 90 9.71 11.74 -3.53
N TRP A 91 8.60 11.52 -2.84
CA TRP A 91 7.38 10.94 -3.40
C TRP A 91 6.91 11.62 -4.69
N TRP A 92 6.95 12.95 -4.71
CA TRP A 92 6.47 13.78 -5.82
C TRP A 92 7.55 14.12 -6.86
N ARG A 93 8.76 13.59 -6.74
CA ARG A 93 9.90 14.01 -7.57
C ARG A 93 9.86 13.54 -9.01
N ASN A 94 9.40 12.32 -9.25
CA ASN A 94 9.47 11.64 -10.55
C ASN A 94 8.14 11.67 -11.30
N LEU A 95 7.34 12.71 -11.08
CA LEU A 95 6.07 12.88 -11.78
C LEU A 95 6.31 13.13 -13.28
N THR A 96 5.55 12.47 -14.13
CA THR A 96 5.59 12.66 -15.59
C THR A 96 4.88 13.94 -16.03
N THR A 97 4.04 14.50 -15.17
CA THR A 97 3.35 15.78 -15.36
C THR A 97 3.56 16.62 -14.11
N ARG A 98 3.99 17.86 -14.31
CA ARG A 98 4.17 18.78 -13.18
C ARG A 98 2.83 19.09 -12.53
N LEU A 99 2.75 18.89 -11.21
CA LEU A 99 1.63 19.33 -10.39
C LEU A 99 1.93 20.69 -9.76
N PRO A 100 0.88 21.47 -9.42
CA PRO A 100 1.04 22.69 -8.63
C PRO A 100 1.76 22.40 -7.31
N GLU A 101 2.53 23.39 -6.81
CA GLU A 101 3.27 23.26 -5.56
C GLU A 101 2.33 22.98 -4.37
N GLU A 102 1.13 23.56 -4.39
CA GLU A 102 0.09 23.34 -3.38
C GLU A 102 -0.32 21.87 -3.27
N VAL A 103 -0.12 21.07 -4.33
CA VAL A 103 -0.39 19.63 -4.32
C VAL A 103 0.80 18.82 -3.82
N THR A 104 2.02 19.26 -4.13
CA THR A 104 3.26 18.49 -3.88
C THR A 104 4.02 18.91 -2.63
N ALA A 105 3.76 20.11 -2.10
CA ALA A 105 4.37 20.54 -0.84
C ALA A 105 3.86 19.69 0.32
N GLU A 106 4.77 19.23 1.17
CA GLU A 106 4.45 18.41 2.33
C GLU A 106 4.79 19.13 3.64
N HIS A 107 3.98 18.88 4.64
CA HIS A 107 4.20 19.28 6.02
C HIS A 107 3.78 18.15 6.97
N PRO A 108 4.21 18.15 8.23
CA PRO A 108 3.79 17.14 9.19
C PRO A 108 2.25 17.03 9.28
N GLY A 109 1.73 15.83 9.24
CA GLY A 109 0.28 15.57 9.30
C GLY A 109 -0.48 15.79 7.99
N ARG A 110 0.21 16.02 6.86
CA ARG A 110 -0.50 16.26 5.59
C ARG A 110 -0.87 14.99 4.85
N THR A 111 0.09 14.12 4.59
CA THR A 111 -0.12 12.99 3.68
C THR A 111 0.36 11.68 4.29
N PHE A 112 -0.49 10.68 4.29
CA PHE A 112 -0.15 9.29 4.57
C PHE A 112 0.06 8.53 3.25
N ALA A 113 1.18 7.86 3.08
CA ALA A 113 1.45 7.00 1.93
C ALA A 113 1.04 5.55 2.26
N LEU A 114 0.04 5.03 1.58
CA LEU A 114 -0.27 3.60 1.53
C LEU A 114 0.70 2.95 0.55
N VAL A 115 1.64 2.17 1.07
CA VAL A 115 2.76 1.63 0.28
C VAL A 115 2.45 0.26 -0.30
N ASP A 116 1.91 -0.62 0.52
CA ASP A 116 1.53 -1.97 0.11
C ASP A 116 0.07 -2.25 0.49
N LEU A 117 -0.61 -2.99 -0.36
CA LEU A 117 -1.90 -3.64 -0.08
C LEU A 117 -1.91 -4.96 -0.84
N VAL A 118 -1.68 -6.03 -0.13
CA VAL A 118 -1.40 -7.37 -0.69
C VAL A 118 -2.32 -8.40 -0.08
N VAL A 119 -2.98 -9.20 -0.91
CA VAL A 119 -3.84 -10.31 -0.47
C VAL A 119 -3.52 -11.54 -1.31
N ARG A 120 -3.35 -12.69 -0.64
CA ARG A 120 -3.14 -13.99 -1.32
C ARG A 120 -4.25 -14.26 -2.33
N PRO A 121 -3.95 -14.81 -3.51
CA PRO A 121 -4.93 -15.06 -4.57
C PRO A 121 -6.17 -15.82 -4.09
N ALA A 122 -6.00 -16.86 -3.27
CA ALA A 122 -7.11 -17.66 -2.73
C ALA A 122 -8.06 -16.89 -1.79
N TRP A 123 -7.64 -15.72 -1.29
CA TRP A 123 -8.41 -14.89 -0.35
C TRP A 123 -8.91 -13.58 -0.96
N ARG A 124 -8.71 -13.38 -2.26
CA ARG A 124 -9.25 -12.24 -3.00
C ARG A 124 -10.77 -12.31 -3.11
N ARG A 125 -11.42 -11.17 -3.36
CA ARG A 125 -12.89 -11.03 -3.50
C ARG A 125 -13.69 -11.50 -2.27
N GLN A 126 -13.06 -11.49 -1.10
CA GLN A 126 -13.65 -11.79 0.19
C GLN A 126 -13.56 -10.59 1.15
N HIS A 127 -13.51 -9.37 0.61
CA HIS A 127 -13.40 -8.09 1.34
C HIS A 127 -12.14 -7.94 2.20
N VAL A 128 -11.16 -8.84 2.11
CA VAL A 128 -9.92 -8.76 2.89
C VAL A 128 -9.15 -7.48 2.58
N ALA A 129 -8.99 -7.13 1.28
CA ALA A 129 -8.29 -5.90 0.88
C ALA A 129 -9.02 -4.64 1.36
N GLU A 130 -10.35 -4.60 1.26
CA GLU A 130 -11.19 -3.49 1.73
C GLU A 130 -11.04 -3.29 3.24
N THR A 131 -11.14 -4.37 4.01
CA THR A 131 -10.99 -4.30 5.48
C THR A 131 -9.58 -3.85 5.88
N LEU A 132 -8.52 -4.34 5.21
CA LEU A 132 -7.15 -3.89 5.44
C LEU A 132 -6.96 -2.41 5.11
N HIS A 133 -7.52 -1.96 3.98
CA HIS A 133 -7.52 -0.57 3.54
C HIS A 133 -8.21 0.33 4.58
N ASP A 134 -9.41 -0.03 4.99
CA ASP A 134 -10.18 0.75 5.96
C ASP A 134 -9.48 0.79 7.33
N LEU A 135 -8.95 -0.34 7.77
CA LEU A 135 -8.24 -0.45 9.05
C LEU A 135 -6.98 0.43 9.08
N ILE A 136 -6.17 0.43 8.01
CA ILE A 136 -4.93 1.20 8.00
C ILE A 136 -5.17 2.71 7.86
N LEU A 137 -6.29 3.12 7.30
CA LEU A 137 -6.68 4.51 7.12
C LEU A 137 -7.61 5.03 8.24
N ALA A 138 -8.14 4.14 9.10
CA ALA A 138 -8.98 4.55 10.21
C ALA A 138 -8.20 5.44 11.19
N ASP A 139 -8.88 6.46 11.71
CA ASP A 139 -8.36 7.37 12.76
C ASP A 139 -6.98 8.01 12.43
N ARG A 140 -6.67 8.15 11.13
CA ARG A 140 -5.44 8.81 10.70
C ARG A 140 -5.52 10.32 10.95
N PRO A 141 -4.45 10.93 11.53
CA PRO A 141 -4.39 12.36 11.76
C PRO A 141 -4.08 13.16 10.49
N GLU A 142 -3.64 12.51 9.40
CA GLU A 142 -3.27 13.18 8.17
C GLU A 142 -4.50 13.68 7.40
N GLU A 143 -4.33 14.74 6.61
CA GLU A 143 -5.40 15.35 5.82
C GLU A 143 -5.82 14.49 4.63
N ARG A 144 -4.89 13.71 4.09
CA ARG A 144 -5.08 12.88 2.89
C ARG A 144 -4.19 11.65 2.89
N ALA A 145 -4.54 10.69 2.04
CA ALA A 145 -3.66 9.56 1.72
C ALA A 145 -3.27 9.56 0.24
N THR A 146 -2.11 8.98 -0.07
CA THR A 146 -1.61 8.77 -1.43
C THR A 146 -1.10 7.34 -1.62
N LEU A 147 -1.15 6.86 -2.85
CA LEU A 147 -0.56 5.58 -3.26
C LEU A 147 -0.11 5.63 -4.72
N THR A 148 0.67 4.66 -5.12
CA THR A 148 0.97 4.39 -6.53
C THR A 148 0.43 3.03 -6.93
N VAL A 149 -0.11 2.93 -8.14
CA VAL A 149 -0.66 1.69 -8.68
C VAL A 149 -0.34 1.58 -10.18
N PRO A 150 0.09 0.40 -10.67
CA PRO A 150 0.34 0.22 -12.11
C PRO A 150 -0.94 0.47 -12.91
N PRO A 151 -0.87 1.16 -14.07
CA PRO A 151 -2.05 1.38 -14.94
C PRO A 151 -2.68 0.07 -15.41
N ALA A 152 -1.90 -1.01 -15.53
CA ALA A 152 -2.37 -2.32 -15.97
C ALA A 152 -3.05 -3.14 -14.85
N ALA A 153 -2.95 -2.74 -13.59
CA ALA A 153 -3.58 -3.42 -12.46
C ALA A 153 -5.08 -3.07 -12.37
N ALA A 154 -5.88 -3.57 -13.32
CA ALA A 154 -7.27 -3.16 -13.50
C ALA A 154 -8.15 -3.42 -12.25
N ALA A 155 -7.99 -4.55 -11.56
CA ALA A 155 -8.78 -4.84 -10.36
C ALA A 155 -8.43 -3.89 -9.20
N ALA A 156 -7.14 -3.58 -9.00
CA ALA A 156 -6.70 -2.62 -8.00
C ALA A 156 -7.17 -1.19 -8.34
N GLN A 157 -7.06 -0.76 -9.61
CA GLN A 157 -7.57 0.53 -10.08
C GLN A 157 -9.08 0.67 -9.80
N ASN A 158 -9.86 -0.36 -10.14
CA ASN A 158 -11.31 -0.38 -9.91
C ASN A 158 -11.66 -0.35 -8.41
N ALA A 159 -10.92 -1.08 -7.58
CA ALA A 159 -11.12 -1.09 -6.13
C ALA A 159 -10.87 0.31 -5.54
N PHE A 160 -9.71 0.90 -5.82
CA PHE A 160 -9.39 2.24 -5.32
C PHE A 160 -10.36 3.29 -5.80
N GLN A 161 -10.81 3.25 -7.06
CA GLN A 161 -11.83 4.16 -7.57
C GLN A 161 -13.15 4.04 -6.77
N LYS A 162 -13.61 2.81 -6.49
CA LYS A 162 -14.80 2.57 -5.66
C LYS A 162 -14.63 3.09 -4.23
N TRP A 163 -13.44 3.05 -3.67
CA TRP A 163 -13.10 3.56 -2.32
C TRP A 163 -12.82 5.07 -2.30
N GLY A 164 -13.12 5.80 -3.40
CA GLY A 164 -13.05 7.25 -3.45
C GLY A 164 -11.67 7.83 -3.79
N TRP A 165 -10.71 7.01 -4.19
CA TRP A 165 -9.41 7.49 -4.66
C TRP A 165 -9.50 8.11 -6.04
N ARG A 166 -8.74 9.16 -6.26
CA ARG A 166 -8.68 9.88 -7.54
C ARG A 166 -7.25 9.93 -8.05
N LYS A 167 -7.07 9.67 -9.33
CA LYS A 167 -5.79 9.83 -10.00
C LYS A 167 -5.47 11.31 -10.15
N VAL A 168 -4.27 11.70 -9.74
CA VAL A 168 -3.78 13.08 -9.81
C VAL A 168 -2.58 13.22 -10.74
N ALA A 169 -1.77 12.17 -10.91
CA ALA A 169 -0.57 12.22 -11.75
C ALA A 169 -0.17 10.81 -12.20
N ARG A 170 0.95 10.76 -12.91
CA ARG A 170 1.76 9.56 -13.12
C ARG A 170 3.16 9.79 -12.63
N THR A 171 3.79 8.74 -12.15
CA THR A 171 5.20 8.73 -11.79
C THR A 171 5.93 7.67 -12.60
N ARG A 172 7.22 7.88 -12.79
CA ARG A 172 8.12 6.90 -13.41
C ARG A 172 9.40 6.83 -12.61
N ASP A 173 9.77 5.63 -12.19
CA ASP A 173 11.05 5.44 -11.53
C ASP A 173 12.21 5.81 -12.45
N PRO A 174 13.34 6.28 -11.89
CA PRO A 174 14.51 6.60 -12.71
C PRO A 174 15.09 5.34 -13.35
N GLY A 175 15.38 5.42 -14.64
CA GLY A 175 16.03 4.35 -15.39
C GLY A 175 15.38 4.06 -16.73
N PRO A 176 16.15 3.48 -17.68
CA PRO A 176 15.62 3.05 -18.97
C PRO A 176 14.58 1.95 -18.80
N GLY A 177 13.40 2.12 -19.39
CA GLY A 177 12.33 1.13 -19.31
C GLY A 177 11.63 1.02 -17.95
N ALA A 178 11.90 1.94 -17.02
CA ALA A 178 11.27 1.95 -15.71
C ALA A 178 9.73 1.99 -15.81
N PRO A 179 9.02 1.23 -14.97
CA PRO A 179 7.58 1.15 -15.01
C PRO A 179 6.95 2.51 -14.65
N VAL A 180 5.80 2.76 -15.25
CA VAL A 180 4.95 3.92 -14.95
C VAL A 180 3.89 3.47 -13.97
N SER A 181 3.62 4.29 -12.95
CA SER A 181 2.51 4.09 -12.03
C SER A 181 1.60 5.31 -12.00
N ASP A 182 0.31 5.09 -11.84
CA ASP A 182 -0.65 6.15 -11.55
C ASP A 182 -0.52 6.53 -10.07
N VAL A 183 -0.51 7.83 -9.79
CA VAL A 183 -0.53 8.37 -8.44
C VAL A 183 -1.96 8.71 -8.07
N LEU A 184 -2.48 8.09 -7.03
CA LEU A 184 -3.82 8.30 -6.53
C LEU A 184 -3.77 9.05 -5.20
N VAL A 185 -4.81 9.85 -4.94
CA VAL A 185 -4.99 10.59 -3.69
C VAL A 185 -6.45 10.48 -3.24
N THR A 186 -6.67 10.37 -1.95
CA THR A 186 -7.98 10.49 -1.30
C THR A 186 -7.89 11.41 -0.08
N ALA A 187 -8.94 12.19 0.19
CA ALA A 187 -9.05 12.92 1.44
C ALA A 187 -9.30 11.94 2.60
N LEU A 188 -8.67 12.15 3.72
CA LEU A 188 -9.00 11.43 4.94
C LEU A 188 -10.01 12.24 5.74
N PRO A 189 -10.99 11.60 6.41
CA PRO A 189 -11.87 12.31 7.32
C PRO A 189 -11.00 12.99 8.38
N ALA A 190 -11.23 14.29 8.60
CA ALA A 190 -10.56 14.97 9.71
C ALA A 190 -10.76 14.12 10.97
N GLY A 191 -9.67 13.66 11.56
CA GLY A 191 -9.70 12.83 12.75
C GLY A 191 -10.65 13.47 13.74
N GLY A 192 -11.69 12.76 14.14
CA GLY A 192 -12.72 13.31 15.00
C GLY A 192 -12.07 13.92 16.22
N ALA A 193 -12.21 15.24 16.37
CA ALA A 193 -11.96 15.86 17.65
C ALA A 193 -12.93 15.23 18.65
N PRO A 194 -12.51 14.89 19.87
CA PRO A 194 -13.35 14.29 20.89
C PRO A 194 -14.53 15.16 21.25
#